data_a583235c536e1c6ce2c100ad03bab864
#
_entry.id   a583235c536e1c6ce2c100ad03bab864
#
_cell.length_a   1.000
_cell.length_b   1.000
_cell.length_c   1.000
_cell.angle_alpha   90.00
_cell.angle_beta   90.00
_cell.angle_gamma   90.00
#
_symmetry.space_group_name_H-M   'P 1'
#
loop_
_entity.id
_entity.type
_entity.pdbx_description
1 polymer ?
#
loop_
_entity_poly.entity_id
_entity_poly.type
_entity_poly.pdbx_seq_one_letter_code
_entity_poly.pdbx_strand_id
1 'polypeptide(L)'
;MVTMAEGVSNIVEAEGEIEEIDLPEGGRRSLSNAPYSAVAPLLEALTTSGSGHYSTVVDMHRDHPELFRDYRLKDAMIKGLGASYSELAEQIEKWLCEEGEDIIPLLKHGLDPKGKREMVRRVHIIEAVGKERENDWYISLLDTAEKEVREAAIFALRHCQE
;
A
#
# COMPACT_ATOMS: atom_id res chain seq x y z
N MET A 1 -32.40 -15.91 18.16
CA MET A 1 -33.14 -15.38 17.00
C MET A 1 -33.16 -13.86 16.96
N VAL A 2 -33.33 -13.19 18.06
CA VAL A 2 -33.24 -11.71 18.14
C VAL A 2 -31.85 -11.19 17.72
N THR A 3 -30.82 -11.90 18.06
CA THR A 3 -29.43 -11.52 17.74
C THR A 3 -29.12 -11.50 16.23
N MET A 4 -29.74 -12.37 15.44
CA MET A 4 -29.56 -12.35 13.98
C MET A 4 -30.31 -11.20 13.31
N ALA A 5 -31.49 -10.84 13.82
CA ALA A 5 -32.24 -9.69 13.34
C ALA A 5 -31.56 -8.38 13.67
N GLU A 6 -30.94 -8.26 14.83
CA GLU A 6 -30.14 -7.10 15.21
C GLU A 6 -28.87 -6.98 14.35
N GLY A 7 -28.23 -8.09 14.04
CA GLY A 7 -27.05 -8.09 13.13
C GLY A 7 -27.39 -7.64 11.71
N VAL A 8 -28.54 -8.07 11.17
CA VAL A 8 -29.03 -7.63 9.86
C VAL A 8 -29.44 -6.16 9.89
N SER A 9 -30.13 -5.72 10.96
CA SER A 9 -30.51 -4.33 11.14
C SER A 9 -29.30 -3.40 11.21
N ASN A 10 -28.26 -3.79 11.93
CA ASN A 10 -27.02 -3.01 12.01
C ASN A 10 -26.29 -2.92 10.66
N ILE A 11 -26.36 -3.93 9.82
CA ILE A 11 -25.82 -3.89 8.46
C ILE A 11 -26.61 -2.93 7.58
N VAL A 12 -27.92 -2.84 7.75
CA VAL A 12 -28.79 -1.93 7.00
C VAL A 12 -28.67 -0.49 7.51
N GLU A 13 -28.51 -0.30 8.81
CA GLU A 13 -28.33 1.03 9.42
C GLU A 13 -26.94 1.62 9.14
N ALA A 14 -26.00 0.82 8.74
CA ALA A 14 -24.69 1.26 8.24
C ALA A 14 -24.73 1.77 6.79
N GLU A 15 -25.86 2.25 6.30
CA GLU A 15 -25.97 3.03 5.07
C GLU A 15 -25.29 4.41 5.22
N GLY A 16 -23.99 4.38 5.52
CA GLY A 16 -23.12 5.45 5.09
C GLY A 16 -22.89 5.28 3.59
N GLU A 17 -22.75 6.37 2.87
CA GLU A 17 -22.32 6.34 1.47
C GLU A 17 -21.15 5.36 1.37
N ILE A 18 -21.38 4.23 0.71
CA ILE A 18 -20.30 3.33 0.34
C ILE A 18 -19.54 4.12 -0.71
N GLU A 19 -18.45 4.77 -0.31
CA GLU A 19 -17.51 5.29 -1.25
C GLU A 19 -17.12 4.13 -2.16
N GLU A 20 -17.45 4.24 -3.41
CA GLU A 20 -17.07 3.28 -4.43
C GLU A 20 -15.54 3.20 -4.40
N ILE A 21 -15.02 2.12 -3.82
CA ILE A 21 -13.57 1.90 -3.76
C ILE A 21 -13.14 1.58 -5.17
N ASP A 22 -12.52 2.55 -5.83
CA ASP A 22 -11.90 2.36 -7.12
C ASP A 22 -10.73 1.38 -6.99
N LEU A 23 -10.92 0.18 -7.50
CA LEU A 23 -9.96 -0.91 -7.38
C LEU A 23 -9.19 -1.06 -8.68
N PRO A 24 -7.86 -1.09 -8.65
CA PRO A 24 -7.05 -1.30 -9.85
C PRO A 24 -7.35 -2.66 -10.47
N GLU A 25 -7.53 -2.69 -11.77
CA GLU A 25 -7.66 -3.92 -12.52
C GLU A 25 -6.33 -4.69 -12.54
N GLY A 26 -6.39 -6.01 -12.44
CA GLY A 26 -5.24 -6.90 -12.59
C GLY A 26 -4.40 -7.16 -11.33
N GLY A 27 -4.70 -6.52 -10.22
CA GLY A 27 -4.04 -6.81 -8.95
C GLY A 27 -4.50 -8.13 -8.32
N ARG A 28 -3.58 -8.88 -7.73
CA ARG A 28 -3.95 -10.06 -6.95
C ARG A 28 -4.72 -9.63 -5.70
N ARG A 29 -5.97 -10.02 -5.59
CA ARG A 29 -6.83 -9.71 -4.45
C ARG A 29 -6.83 -10.91 -3.50
N SER A 30 -6.36 -10.70 -2.29
CA SER A 30 -6.41 -11.68 -1.23
C SER A 30 -7.13 -11.08 -0.03
N LEU A 31 -8.16 -11.77 0.43
CA LEU A 31 -8.81 -11.48 1.71
C LEU A 31 -8.45 -12.60 2.67
N SER A 32 -7.94 -12.26 3.84
CA SER A 32 -7.84 -13.22 4.90
C SER A 32 -9.22 -13.46 5.52
N ASN A 33 -9.42 -14.62 6.15
CA ASN A 33 -10.64 -14.89 6.91
C ASN A 33 -10.68 -14.14 8.25
N ALA A 34 -9.73 -13.26 8.50
CA ALA A 34 -9.64 -12.50 9.74
C ALA A 34 -10.82 -11.50 9.85
N PRO A 35 -11.47 -11.44 11.02
CA PRO A 35 -12.52 -10.45 11.26
C PRO A 35 -11.93 -9.03 11.25
N TYR A 36 -12.76 -8.05 10.93
CA TYR A 36 -12.35 -6.65 10.94
C TYR A 36 -11.73 -6.22 12.28
N SER A 37 -12.22 -6.74 13.38
CA SER A 37 -11.66 -6.47 14.72
C SER A 37 -10.20 -6.87 14.90
N ALA A 38 -9.72 -7.85 14.14
CA ALA A 38 -8.31 -8.24 14.13
C ALA A 38 -7.46 -7.32 13.25
N VAL A 39 -8.05 -6.76 12.21
CA VAL A 39 -7.37 -5.91 11.21
C VAL A 39 -7.37 -4.44 11.65
N ALA A 40 -8.41 -3.98 12.32
CA ALA A 40 -8.59 -2.58 12.70
C ALA A 40 -7.42 -1.97 13.51
N PRO A 41 -6.85 -2.64 14.54
CA PRO A 41 -5.72 -2.09 15.28
C PRO A 41 -4.48 -1.87 14.39
N LEU A 42 -4.29 -2.75 13.41
CA LEU A 42 -3.18 -2.66 12.48
C LEU A 42 -3.40 -1.54 11.45
N LEU A 43 -4.62 -1.36 10.96
CA LEU A 43 -4.99 -0.23 10.13
C LEU A 43 -4.72 1.10 10.84
N GLU A 44 -5.13 1.21 12.10
CA GLU A 44 -4.87 2.38 12.92
C GLU A 44 -3.37 2.64 13.09
N ALA A 45 -2.59 1.60 13.43
CA ALA A 45 -1.16 1.72 13.62
C ALA A 45 -0.40 2.13 12.35
N LEU A 46 -0.85 1.68 11.17
CA LEU A 46 -0.26 2.04 9.89
C LEU A 46 -0.59 3.47 9.44
N THR A 47 -1.75 3.98 9.84
CA THR A 47 -2.24 5.29 9.40
C THR A 47 -1.95 6.42 10.39
N THR A 48 -1.63 6.09 11.63
CA THR A 48 -1.33 7.08 12.68
C THR A 48 0.17 7.32 12.79
N SER A 49 0.57 8.57 12.95
CA SER A 49 1.98 8.94 13.11
C SER A 49 2.47 8.70 14.54
N GLY A 50 3.69 8.19 14.67
CA GLY A 50 4.37 8.06 15.95
C GLY A 50 5.23 6.79 16.07
N SER A 51 6.33 6.90 16.82
CA SER A 51 7.27 5.78 17.00
C SER A 51 6.68 4.58 17.76
N GLY A 52 5.66 4.81 18.60
CA GLY A 52 4.97 3.74 19.32
C GLY A 52 4.23 2.76 18.42
N HIS A 53 3.80 3.22 17.23
CA HIS A 53 3.11 2.38 16.26
C HIS A 53 4.07 1.48 15.47
N TYR A 54 5.34 1.84 15.36
CA TYR A 54 6.35 1.01 14.71
C TYR A 54 6.48 -0.36 15.36
N SER A 55 6.68 -0.41 16.67
CA SER A 55 6.78 -1.68 17.39
C SER A 55 5.51 -2.51 17.28
N THR A 56 4.34 -1.88 17.36
CA THR A 56 3.06 -2.57 17.18
C THR A 56 2.96 -3.22 15.81
N VAL A 57 3.30 -2.49 14.74
CA VAL A 57 3.24 -3.01 13.37
C VAL A 57 4.25 -4.16 13.18
N VAL A 58 5.47 -4.02 13.68
CA VAL A 58 6.51 -5.05 13.59
C VAL A 58 6.13 -6.30 14.36
N ASP A 59 5.60 -6.17 15.57
CA ASP A 59 5.15 -7.29 16.38
C ASP A 59 3.98 -8.03 15.72
N MET A 60 3.02 -7.29 15.18
CA MET A 60 1.90 -7.87 14.42
C MET A 60 2.36 -8.61 13.16
N HIS A 61 3.36 -8.08 12.46
CA HIS A 61 3.93 -8.77 11.29
C HIS A 61 4.64 -10.07 11.67
N ARG A 62 5.34 -10.08 12.79
CA ARG A 62 6.02 -11.28 13.31
C ARG A 62 4.99 -12.35 13.72
N ASP A 63 3.95 -11.96 14.44
CA ASP A 63 3.02 -12.87 15.08
C ASP A 63 1.87 -13.29 14.14
N HIS A 64 1.48 -12.41 13.22
CA HIS A 64 0.36 -12.59 12.28
C HIS A 64 0.73 -12.11 10.86
N PRO A 65 1.74 -12.70 10.21
CA PRO A 65 2.18 -12.28 8.87
C PRO A 65 1.08 -12.42 7.80
N GLU A 66 0.13 -13.32 8.01
CA GLU A 66 -1.01 -13.54 7.12
C GLU A 66 -1.91 -12.31 6.96
N LEU A 67 -2.01 -11.46 7.99
CA LEU A 67 -2.80 -10.24 7.95
C LEU A 67 -2.24 -9.23 6.94
N PHE A 68 -0.93 -9.21 6.75
CA PHE A 68 -0.26 -8.28 5.82
C PHE A 68 -0.46 -8.65 4.35
N ARG A 69 -0.96 -9.84 4.07
CA ARG A 69 -1.38 -10.26 2.72
C ARG A 69 -2.83 -9.91 2.43
N ASP A 70 -3.58 -9.49 3.45
CA ASP A 70 -4.96 -9.09 3.31
C ASP A 70 -5.05 -7.80 2.49
N TYR A 71 -5.92 -7.80 1.50
CA TYR A 71 -6.14 -6.66 0.63
C TYR A 71 -6.51 -5.38 1.39
N ARG A 72 -7.29 -5.50 2.46
CA ARG A 72 -7.70 -4.36 3.30
C ARG A 72 -6.52 -3.59 3.88
N LEU A 73 -5.39 -4.26 4.12
CA LEU A 73 -4.18 -3.65 4.65
C LEU A 73 -3.26 -3.08 3.59
N LYS A 74 -3.37 -3.52 2.34
CA LYS A 74 -2.47 -3.08 1.27
C LYS A 74 -2.51 -1.57 1.06
N ASP A 75 -3.68 -0.98 0.99
CA ASP A 75 -3.83 0.46 0.82
C ASP A 75 -3.23 1.24 2.01
N ALA A 76 -3.48 0.77 3.23
CA ALA A 76 -2.89 1.37 4.43
C ALA A 76 -1.36 1.22 4.46
N MET A 77 -0.80 0.09 4.04
CA MET A 77 0.64 -0.10 3.91
C MET A 77 1.24 0.86 2.88
N ILE A 78 0.62 1.00 1.72
CA ILE A 78 1.08 1.91 0.68
C ILE A 78 1.05 3.37 1.18
N LYS A 79 -0.01 3.79 1.84
CA LYS A 79 -0.08 5.11 2.49
C LYS A 79 0.98 5.28 3.58
N GLY A 80 1.31 4.23 4.28
CA GLY A 80 2.37 4.19 5.29
C GLY A 80 3.78 4.48 4.74
N LEU A 81 4.00 4.37 3.43
CA LEU A 81 5.25 4.79 2.78
C LEU A 81 5.52 6.29 2.95
N GLY A 82 4.48 7.09 3.17
CA GLY A 82 4.57 8.52 3.45
C GLY A 82 4.73 8.85 4.94
N ALA A 83 4.84 7.88 5.81
CA ALA A 83 4.96 8.10 7.24
C ALA A 83 6.14 8.99 7.61
N SER A 84 5.94 9.86 8.60
CA SER A 84 6.99 10.74 9.11
C SER A 84 8.10 9.95 9.82
N TYR A 85 7.78 8.79 10.38
CA TYR A 85 8.74 7.88 10.98
C TYR A 85 9.37 7.02 9.89
N SER A 86 10.60 7.37 9.51
CA SER A 86 11.29 6.77 8.36
C SER A 86 11.52 5.27 8.49
N GLU A 87 11.80 4.78 9.68
CA GLU A 87 12.03 3.35 9.93
C GLU A 87 10.78 2.52 9.63
N LEU A 88 9.60 3.03 9.94
CA LEU A 88 8.33 2.37 9.58
C LEU A 88 8.16 2.34 8.05
N ALA A 89 8.38 3.47 7.39
CA ALA A 89 8.27 3.55 5.94
C ALA A 89 9.25 2.61 5.23
N GLU A 90 10.49 2.53 5.68
CA GLU A 90 11.51 1.62 5.15
C GLU A 90 11.14 0.14 5.36
N GLN A 91 10.58 -0.19 6.52
CA GLN A 91 10.14 -1.54 6.81
C GLN A 91 8.95 -1.96 5.93
N ILE A 92 7.98 -1.07 5.74
CA ILE A 92 6.84 -1.29 4.84
C ILE A 92 7.34 -1.47 3.40
N GLU A 93 8.28 -0.67 2.95
CA GLU A 93 8.90 -0.78 1.63
C GLU A 93 9.50 -2.17 1.40
N LYS A 94 10.23 -2.70 2.38
CA LYS A 94 10.77 -4.07 2.32
C LYS A 94 9.68 -5.12 2.20
N TRP A 95 8.64 -5.03 3.00
CA TRP A 95 7.54 -5.99 2.97
C TRP A 95 6.78 -5.96 1.65
N LEU A 96 6.57 -4.78 1.08
CA LEU A 96 5.93 -4.64 -0.23
C LEU A 96 6.82 -5.20 -1.36
N CYS A 97 8.13 -5.03 -1.30
CA CYS A 97 9.07 -5.63 -2.25
C CYS A 97 9.03 -7.17 -2.20
N GLU A 98 8.82 -7.77 -1.04
CA GLU A 98 8.71 -9.23 -0.88
C GLU A 98 7.51 -9.83 -1.61
N GLU A 99 6.49 -9.03 -1.92
CA GLU A 99 5.33 -9.46 -2.69
C GLU A 99 5.60 -9.65 -4.19
N GLY A 100 6.70 -9.11 -4.68
CA GLY A 100 7.08 -9.21 -6.07
C GLY A 100 6.20 -8.37 -6.99
N GLU A 101 6.08 -8.79 -8.24
CA GLU A 101 5.41 -8.02 -9.30
C GLU A 101 3.90 -7.82 -9.07
N ASP A 102 3.27 -8.67 -8.30
CA ASP A 102 1.84 -8.59 -8.00
C ASP A 102 1.44 -7.26 -7.30
N ILE A 103 2.39 -6.58 -6.68
CA ILE A 103 2.15 -5.28 -6.01
C ILE A 103 2.17 -4.10 -6.98
N ILE A 104 2.72 -4.24 -8.18
CA ILE A 104 2.93 -3.13 -9.12
C ILE A 104 1.61 -2.43 -9.50
N PRO A 105 0.52 -3.12 -9.86
CA PRO A 105 -0.73 -2.45 -10.19
C PRO A 105 -1.27 -1.58 -9.05
N LEU A 106 -1.15 -2.04 -7.80
CA LEU A 106 -1.58 -1.29 -6.62
C LEU A 106 -0.73 -0.05 -6.38
N LEU A 107 0.57 -0.13 -6.62
CA LEU A 107 1.50 0.99 -6.48
C LEU A 107 1.31 2.06 -7.54
N LYS A 108 0.96 1.67 -8.76
CA LYS A 108 0.66 2.60 -9.86
C LYS A 108 -0.70 3.28 -9.69
N HIS A 109 -1.65 2.57 -9.08
CA HIS A 109 -2.99 3.09 -8.86
C HIS A 109 -2.96 4.31 -7.93
N GLY A 110 -3.57 5.40 -8.38
CA GLY A 110 -3.61 6.64 -7.61
C GLY A 110 -2.25 7.30 -7.37
N LEU A 111 -1.21 6.96 -8.13
CA LEU A 111 0.07 7.63 -8.03
C LEU A 111 -0.06 9.07 -8.49
N ASP A 112 0.31 10.01 -7.61
CA ASP A 112 0.36 11.43 -7.91
C ASP A 112 1.77 11.82 -8.36
N PRO A 113 1.97 12.19 -9.63
CA PRO A 113 3.29 12.61 -10.12
C PRO A 113 3.87 13.83 -9.41
N LYS A 114 3.02 14.60 -8.73
CA LYS A 114 3.40 15.77 -7.94
C LYS A 114 3.60 15.46 -6.46
N GLY A 115 3.37 14.22 -6.08
CA GLY A 115 3.57 13.75 -4.73
C GLY A 115 5.04 13.71 -4.34
N LYS A 116 5.29 13.55 -3.05
CA LYS A 116 6.64 13.58 -2.50
C LYS A 116 7.08 12.19 -2.04
N ARG A 117 7.43 12.07 -0.78
CA ARG A 117 8.07 10.89 -0.18
C ARG A 117 7.35 9.57 -0.46
N GLU A 118 6.04 9.53 -0.30
CA GLU A 118 5.25 8.32 -0.57
C GLU A 118 5.38 7.88 -2.04
N MET A 119 5.25 8.84 -2.96
CA MET A 119 5.30 8.55 -4.39
C MET A 119 6.69 8.13 -4.85
N VAL A 120 7.74 8.73 -4.31
CA VAL A 120 9.14 8.32 -4.56
C VAL A 120 9.36 6.88 -4.10
N ARG A 121 8.87 6.51 -2.93
CA ARG A 121 8.99 5.13 -2.42
C ARG A 121 8.21 4.13 -3.27
N ARG A 122 7.04 4.51 -3.78
CA ARG A 122 6.30 3.67 -4.75
C ARG A 122 7.14 3.37 -5.98
N VAL A 123 7.79 4.38 -6.56
CA VAL A 123 8.68 4.21 -7.72
C VAL A 123 9.85 3.28 -7.38
N HIS A 124 10.45 3.43 -6.21
CA HIS A 124 11.54 2.57 -5.75
C HIS A 124 11.13 1.09 -5.63
N ILE A 125 9.93 0.82 -5.13
CA ILE A 125 9.41 -0.54 -5.03
C ILE A 125 9.16 -1.12 -6.42
N ILE A 126 8.55 -0.36 -7.32
CA ILE A 126 8.30 -0.79 -8.70
C ILE A 126 9.62 -1.08 -9.41
N GLU A 127 10.64 -0.25 -9.21
CA GLU A 127 11.98 -0.48 -9.75
C GLU A 127 12.62 -1.76 -9.19
N ALA A 128 12.50 -1.99 -7.88
CA ALA A 128 13.08 -3.16 -7.25
C ALA A 128 12.46 -4.48 -7.73
N VAL A 129 11.16 -4.51 -8.00
CA VAL A 129 10.43 -5.74 -8.37
C VAL A 129 10.18 -5.88 -9.86
N GLY A 130 9.99 -4.79 -10.59
CA GLY A 130 9.69 -4.77 -12.04
C GLY A 130 10.90 -4.53 -12.92
N LYS A 131 11.90 -3.85 -12.41
CA LYS A 131 13.13 -3.51 -13.12
C LYS A 131 12.87 -2.93 -14.52
N GLU A 132 13.60 -3.40 -15.53
CA GLU A 132 13.50 -2.93 -16.92
C GLU A 132 12.14 -3.18 -17.58
N ARG A 133 11.34 -4.09 -17.07
CA ARG A 133 10.00 -4.36 -17.61
C ARG A 133 9.05 -3.17 -17.47
N GLU A 134 9.36 -2.25 -16.58
CA GLU A 134 8.57 -1.06 -16.30
C GLU A 134 9.15 0.22 -16.94
N ASN A 135 10.13 0.10 -17.85
CA ASN A 135 10.80 1.24 -18.45
C ASN A 135 9.85 2.21 -19.14
N ASP A 136 8.86 1.73 -19.86
CA ASP A 136 7.86 2.59 -20.52
C ASP A 136 7.09 3.43 -19.51
N TRP A 137 6.80 2.86 -18.35
CA TRP A 137 6.14 3.59 -17.28
C TRP A 137 7.05 4.65 -16.66
N TYR A 138 8.34 4.34 -16.41
CA TYR A 138 9.30 5.35 -15.90
C TYR A 138 9.44 6.50 -16.88
N ILE A 139 9.51 6.22 -18.17
CA ILE A 139 9.58 7.26 -19.20
C ILE A 139 8.34 8.15 -19.16
N SER A 140 7.16 7.59 -18.96
CA SER A 140 5.92 8.37 -18.86
C SER A 140 5.91 9.36 -17.69
N LEU A 141 6.65 9.08 -16.62
CA LEU A 141 6.78 9.98 -15.48
C LEU A 141 7.69 11.18 -15.75
N LEU A 142 8.60 11.09 -16.72
CA LEU A 142 9.56 12.16 -17.01
C LEU A 142 8.87 13.46 -17.47
N ASP A 143 7.75 13.34 -18.16
CA ASP A 143 7.01 14.48 -18.69
C ASP A 143 6.02 15.09 -17.68
N THR A 144 5.54 14.31 -16.74
CA THR A 144 4.43 14.70 -15.85
C THR A 144 4.86 14.90 -14.39
N ALA A 145 5.95 14.27 -13.97
CA ALA A 145 6.37 14.26 -12.59
C ALA A 145 7.14 15.51 -12.19
N GLU A 146 6.97 15.91 -10.93
CA GLU A 146 7.82 16.89 -10.30
C GLU A 146 9.21 16.30 -9.99
N LYS A 147 10.13 17.17 -9.56
CA LYS A 147 11.55 16.87 -9.43
C LYS A 147 11.85 15.54 -8.73
N GLU A 148 11.27 15.32 -7.56
CA GLU A 148 11.62 14.15 -6.73
C GLU A 148 11.20 12.83 -7.38
N VAL A 149 9.98 12.77 -7.91
CA VAL A 149 9.47 11.57 -8.61
C VAL A 149 10.18 11.38 -9.95
N ARG A 150 10.50 12.47 -10.65
CA ARG A 150 11.28 12.42 -11.89
C ARG A 150 12.69 11.88 -11.67
N GLU A 151 13.38 12.32 -10.63
CA GLU A 151 14.71 11.80 -10.26
C GLU A 151 14.65 10.30 -9.94
N ALA A 152 13.62 9.85 -9.24
CA ALA A 152 13.41 8.43 -8.99
C ALA A 152 13.18 7.63 -10.28
N ALA A 153 12.40 8.16 -11.22
CA ALA A 153 12.19 7.54 -12.53
C ALA A 153 13.47 7.48 -13.37
N ILE A 154 14.27 8.55 -13.38
CA ILE A 154 15.57 8.58 -14.07
C ILE A 154 16.51 7.54 -13.48
N PHE A 155 16.58 7.45 -12.16
CA PHE A 155 17.39 6.44 -11.49
C PHE A 155 16.94 5.01 -11.82
N ALA A 156 15.63 4.77 -11.90
CA ALA A 156 15.07 3.49 -12.30
C ALA A 156 15.46 3.09 -13.73
N LEU A 157 15.58 4.05 -14.63
CA LEU A 157 15.98 3.84 -16.02
C LEU A 157 17.45 3.46 -16.21
N ARG A 158 18.27 3.48 -15.16
CA ARG A 158 19.68 3.02 -15.24
C ARG A 158 19.80 1.57 -15.70
N HIS A 159 18.76 0.77 -15.51
CA HIS A 159 18.71 -0.62 -15.97
C HIS A 159 18.51 -0.75 -17.49
N CYS A 160 18.23 0.36 -18.20
CA CYS A 160 18.09 0.38 -19.66
C CYS A 160 19.40 0.25 -20.43
N GLN A 161 20.54 0.20 -19.78
CA GLN A 161 21.87 0.28 -20.44
C GLN A 161 22.49 -1.08 -20.78
N GLU A 162 21.71 -2.15 -20.75
CA GLU A 162 22.18 -3.46 -21.17
C GLU A 162 21.60 -3.90 -22.52
#